data_a5024f589130c4e0172bb2da8364db97
#
_entry.id   a5024f589130c4e0172bb2da8364db97
#
_cell.length_a   1.000
_cell.length_b   1.000
_cell.length_c   1.000
_cell.angle_alpha   90.00
_cell.angle_beta   90.00
_cell.angle_gamma   90.00
#
_symmetry.space_group_name_H-M   'P 1'
#
loop_
_entity.id
_entity.type
_entity.pdbx_description
1 polymer ?
#
loop_
_entity_poly.entity_id
_entity_poly.type
_entity_poly.pdbx_seq_one_letter_code
_entity_poly.pdbx_strand_id
1 'polypeptide(L)'
;MKYIPVIGMEVHVELKTKSKMFCGCKNGLGQESQPNLHICPVCTGQPGTLPVPNQQAIEFVQLAGLALNCELNLKSKFDRKNYFYPDLPKGYQISQYDQPLCQNGVLEISILNDQFPNNNQISNSKIQTKTVGITRIHLEEDTGKLVHPKGANYTLVDLNRACVPLMELVTEPDLENGEQARIFCTKLQQICRYLGISDADMEKGNMRCEVNLSLHKENEEKLSGTKVEVKNINSFRYVEKAINYEIERQTKLLDEGEKVVQETRGWDSVKNVTVSQRKKESAHDYRYFPEPDIPPMEFSSAYVEQLRKKLPELPAEKEKRFAKQYGLGAVDIAVLTAAQDLAEYFENVMSELLEKITSHEINTPTEKVTKLAVNYLISELRKHLAENKHDMRDLKISPENYAELIGLVADGKINSSAAQTVLKEMYHTGSDPSQIIEAKNLGQLEDADELERAVDMVLSDNQKSVEDFKAGKENALKFLMGQVMKETGGKANPQVVLELLGKKLKMQTTD
;
A
#
# COMPACT_ATOMS: atom_id res chain seq x y z
N MET A 1 11.99 8.95 -27.68
CA MET A 1 11.13 7.86 -28.20
C MET A 1 10.48 8.36 -29.49
N LYS A 2 10.24 7.48 -30.48
CA LYS A 2 9.54 7.83 -31.72
C LYS A 2 8.03 8.06 -31.52
N TYR A 3 7.47 7.43 -30.50
CA TYR A 3 6.07 7.54 -30.13
C TYR A 3 5.94 7.89 -28.64
N ILE A 4 4.94 8.70 -28.32
CA ILE A 4 4.62 9.17 -26.96
C ILE A 4 3.36 8.43 -26.49
N PRO A 5 3.41 7.70 -25.36
CA PRO A 5 2.24 7.06 -24.79
C PRO A 5 1.29 8.07 -24.15
N VAL A 6 0.01 7.83 -24.33
CA VAL A 6 -1.10 8.57 -23.72
C VAL A 6 -1.97 7.58 -22.99
N ILE A 7 -2.01 7.66 -21.67
CA ILE A 7 -2.61 6.64 -20.84
C ILE A 7 -3.59 7.27 -19.86
N GLY A 8 -4.83 6.82 -19.89
CA GLY A 8 -5.85 7.10 -18.91
C GLY A 8 -6.24 5.82 -18.16
N MET A 9 -6.65 5.99 -16.91
CA MET A 9 -7.11 4.91 -16.05
C MET A 9 -8.61 5.03 -15.80
N GLU A 10 -9.27 3.87 -15.75
CA GLU A 10 -10.61 3.72 -15.23
C GLU A 10 -10.53 2.76 -14.05
N VAL A 11 -10.94 3.21 -12.89
CA VAL A 11 -10.76 2.45 -11.64
C VAL A 11 -12.10 2.30 -10.94
N HIS A 12 -12.50 1.05 -10.72
CA HIS A 12 -13.70 0.69 -9.98
C HIS A 12 -13.32 0.24 -8.57
N VAL A 13 -14.04 0.74 -7.56
CA VAL A 13 -13.81 0.41 -6.15
C VAL A 13 -15.14 0.05 -5.49
N GLU A 14 -15.29 -1.19 -5.02
CA GLU A 14 -16.43 -1.61 -4.20
C GLU A 14 -16.37 -0.94 -2.83
N LEU A 15 -17.46 -0.28 -2.44
CA LEU A 15 -17.54 0.50 -1.20
C LEU A 15 -18.01 -0.36 -0.02
N LYS A 16 -17.38 -0.17 1.13
CA LYS A 16 -17.58 -0.94 2.38
C LYS A 16 -18.77 -0.42 3.20
N THR A 17 -19.93 -0.35 2.59
CA THR A 17 -21.18 -0.01 3.26
C THR A 17 -21.80 -1.23 3.96
N LYS A 18 -22.70 -1.00 4.92
CA LYS A 18 -23.41 -2.10 5.60
C LYS A 18 -24.45 -2.77 4.72
N SER A 19 -25.11 -2.01 3.86
CA SER A 19 -26.13 -2.49 2.93
C SER A 19 -25.74 -2.19 1.49
N LYS A 20 -26.38 -2.87 0.55
CA LYS A 20 -26.22 -2.68 -0.90
C LYS A 20 -26.63 -1.27 -1.33
N MET A 21 -26.37 -0.92 -2.60
CA MET A 21 -26.53 0.43 -3.14
C MET A 21 -28.00 0.92 -3.12
N PHE A 22 -28.93 0.06 -3.50
CA PHE A 22 -30.33 0.45 -3.68
C PHE A 22 -31.33 -0.38 -2.87
N CYS A 23 -30.86 -1.23 -1.94
CA CYS A 23 -31.72 -2.07 -1.08
C CYS A 23 -31.06 -2.33 0.28
N GLY A 24 -31.86 -2.89 1.21
CA GLY A 24 -31.44 -3.22 2.57
C GLY A 24 -30.66 -4.55 2.70
N CYS A 25 -30.37 -5.27 1.62
CA CYS A 25 -29.58 -6.50 1.70
C CYS A 25 -28.18 -6.20 2.26
N LYS A 26 -27.64 -7.13 3.05
CA LYS A 26 -26.27 -7.03 3.55
C LYS A 26 -25.29 -6.89 2.38
N ASN A 27 -24.36 -5.97 2.50
CA ASN A 27 -23.23 -5.83 1.59
C ASN A 27 -22.08 -6.71 2.09
N GLY A 28 -21.92 -7.91 1.53
CA GLY A 28 -20.82 -8.83 1.81
C GLY A 28 -19.70 -8.75 0.77
N LEU A 29 -19.76 -7.76 -0.14
CA LEU A 29 -18.78 -7.57 -1.23
C LEU A 29 -18.64 -8.81 -2.13
N GLY A 30 -19.69 -9.65 -2.22
CA GLY A 30 -19.68 -10.87 -3.02
C GLY A 30 -18.74 -11.97 -2.52
N GLN A 31 -18.33 -11.91 -1.24
CA GLN A 31 -17.41 -12.87 -0.61
C GLN A 31 -18.13 -13.94 0.24
N GLU A 32 -19.44 -14.04 0.11
CA GLU A 32 -20.25 -15.03 0.83
C GLU A 32 -19.90 -16.46 0.38
N SER A 33 -20.00 -17.40 1.34
CA SER A 33 -19.69 -18.81 1.08
C SER A 33 -20.74 -19.52 0.23
N GLN A 34 -21.95 -18.95 0.14
CA GLN A 34 -23.06 -19.50 -0.64
C GLN A 34 -23.53 -18.47 -1.67
N PRO A 35 -23.76 -18.89 -2.93
CA PRO A 35 -24.30 -18.00 -3.97
C PRO A 35 -25.75 -17.60 -3.66
N ASN A 36 -26.14 -16.42 -4.10
CA ASN A 36 -27.49 -15.88 -4.02
C ASN A 36 -28.10 -15.84 -2.62
N LEU A 37 -27.26 -15.64 -1.57
CA LEU A 37 -27.70 -15.60 -0.17
C LEU A 37 -28.26 -14.21 0.20
N HIS A 38 -27.60 -13.14 -0.24
CA HIS A 38 -27.96 -11.75 0.07
C HIS A 38 -28.61 -11.08 -1.14
N ILE A 39 -29.81 -11.54 -1.49
CA ILE A 39 -30.59 -11.03 -2.61
C ILE A 39 -32.02 -10.68 -2.17
N CYS A 40 -32.65 -9.75 -2.87
CA CYS A 40 -34.05 -9.40 -2.68
C CYS A 40 -34.68 -8.97 -4.01
N PRO A 41 -36.00 -8.78 -4.10
CA PRO A 41 -36.66 -8.34 -5.32
C PRO A 41 -36.05 -7.07 -5.97
N VAL A 42 -35.53 -6.12 -5.16
CA VAL A 42 -34.91 -4.89 -5.68
C VAL A 42 -33.60 -5.18 -6.40
N CYS A 43 -32.62 -5.82 -5.73
CA CYS A 43 -31.33 -6.10 -6.37
C CYS A 43 -31.38 -7.18 -7.47
N THR A 44 -32.45 -7.96 -7.53
CA THR A 44 -32.72 -8.90 -8.63
C THR A 44 -33.62 -8.33 -9.74
N GLY A 45 -34.01 -7.04 -9.61
CA GLY A 45 -34.74 -6.33 -10.65
C GLY A 45 -36.16 -6.83 -10.93
N GLN A 46 -36.87 -7.31 -9.90
CA GLN A 46 -38.24 -7.79 -10.09
C GLN A 46 -39.22 -6.62 -10.36
N PRO A 47 -40.23 -6.81 -11.23
CA PRO A 47 -41.19 -5.78 -11.54
C PRO A 47 -41.89 -5.22 -10.31
N GLY A 48 -42.08 -3.89 -10.27
CA GLY A 48 -42.78 -3.18 -9.19
C GLY A 48 -41.91 -2.86 -7.96
N THR A 49 -40.60 -3.10 -8.01
CA THR A 49 -39.68 -2.72 -6.95
C THR A 49 -39.07 -1.34 -7.18
N LEU A 50 -38.84 -0.58 -6.12
CA LEU A 50 -38.28 0.76 -6.16
C LEU A 50 -36.90 0.79 -5.51
N PRO A 51 -35.88 1.30 -6.20
CA PRO A 51 -34.52 1.45 -5.65
C PRO A 51 -34.49 2.62 -4.66
N VAL A 52 -33.77 2.45 -3.55
CA VAL A 52 -33.52 3.52 -2.55
C VAL A 52 -32.02 3.72 -2.38
N PRO A 53 -31.47 4.88 -2.73
CA PRO A 53 -30.04 5.13 -2.68
C PRO A 53 -29.45 5.01 -1.27
N ASN A 54 -28.28 4.40 -1.17
CA ASN A 54 -27.54 4.27 0.06
C ASN A 54 -26.79 5.58 0.36
N GLN A 55 -27.21 6.31 1.39
CA GLN A 55 -26.63 7.59 1.79
C GLN A 55 -25.13 7.46 2.14
N GLN A 56 -24.72 6.36 2.79
CA GLN A 56 -23.32 6.14 3.15
C GLN A 56 -22.44 5.97 1.89
N ALA A 57 -22.93 5.30 0.86
CA ALA A 57 -22.22 5.17 -0.41
C ALA A 57 -22.01 6.52 -1.10
N ILE A 58 -23.04 7.37 -1.10
CA ILE A 58 -22.96 8.75 -1.62
C ILE A 58 -21.90 9.53 -0.85
N GLU A 59 -21.96 9.51 0.49
CA GLU A 59 -20.98 10.18 1.34
C GLU A 59 -19.55 9.68 1.11
N PHE A 60 -19.35 8.37 0.95
CA PHE A 60 -18.04 7.77 0.68
C PHE A 60 -17.44 8.27 -0.64
N VAL A 61 -18.24 8.37 -1.71
CA VAL A 61 -17.77 8.89 -2.99
C VAL A 61 -17.42 10.38 -2.87
N GLN A 62 -18.22 11.15 -2.15
CA GLN A 62 -17.96 12.58 -1.93
C GLN A 62 -16.69 12.80 -1.08
N LEU A 63 -16.45 11.96 -0.06
CA LEU A 63 -15.20 12.00 0.71
C LEU A 63 -13.97 11.65 -0.16
N ALA A 64 -14.10 10.63 -1.02
CA ALA A 64 -13.04 10.30 -1.99
C ALA A 64 -12.79 11.48 -2.95
N GLY A 65 -13.86 12.13 -3.43
CA GLY A 65 -13.74 13.33 -4.26
C GLY A 65 -13.00 14.47 -3.55
N LEU A 66 -13.36 14.77 -2.31
CA LEU A 66 -12.67 15.81 -1.52
C LEU A 66 -11.18 15.45 -1.29
N ALA A 67 -10.88 14.18 -0.99
CA ALA A 67 -9.50 13.71 -0.79
C ALA A 67 -8.65 13.79 -2.07
N LEU A 68 -9.30 13.76 -3.22
CA LEU A 68 -8.69 13.86 -4.56
C LEU A 68 -8.84 15.26 -5.16
N ASN A 69 -9.15 16.26 -4.33
CA ASN A 69 -9.31 17.66 -4.73
C ASN A 69 -10.35 17.89 -5.85
N CYS A 70 -11.37 17.04 -5.94
CA CYS A 70 -12.46 17.22 -6.86
C CYS A 70 -13.40 18.36 -6.44
N GLU A 71 -14.08 18.93 -7.43
CA GLU A 71 -15.29 19.71 -7.23
C GLU A 71 -16.46 18.78 -6.97
N LEU A 72 -17.17 18.97 -5.86
CA LEU A 72 -18.41 18.26 -5.58
C LEU A 72 -19.59 18.97 -6.27
N ASN A 73 -20.32 18.21 -7.09
CA ASN A 73 -21.53 18.75 -7.70
C ASN A 73 -22.64 18.90 -6.67
N LEU A 74 -23.16 20.11 -6.53
CA LEU A 74 -24.28 20.41 -5.62
C LEU A 74 -25.62 19.85 -6.12
N LYS A 75 -25.71 19.49 -7.40
CA LYS A 75 -26.83 18.76 -8.02
C LYS A 75 -26.30 17.55 -8.74
N SER A 76 -26.87 16.42 -8.43
CA SER A 76 -26.49 15.14 -9.02
C SER A 76 -27.71 14.24 -9.22
N LYS A 77 -27.64 13.29 -10.11
CA LYS A 77 -28.72 12.34 -10.37
C LYS A 77 -28.17 10.97 -10.75
N PHE A 78 -29.02 9.98 -10.67
CA PHE A 78 -28.75 8.67 -11.26
C PHE A 78 -29.39 8.56 -12.64
N ASP A 79 -28.72 7.78 -13.48
CA ASP A 79 -29.14 7.47 -14.84
C ASP A 79 -29.16 5.94 -15.03
N ARG A 80 -29.96 5.46 -16.00
CA ARG A 80 -29.93 4.06 -16.44
C ARG A 80 -28.93 3.90 -17.58
N LYS A 81 -27.92 3.05 -17.37
CA LYS A 81 -26.94 2.59 -18.36
C LYS A 81 -27.42 1.28 -18.90
N ASN A 82 -28.01 1.28 -20.12
CA ASN A 82 -28.71 0.12 -20.66
C ASN A 82 -27.78 -0.81 -21.44
N TYR A 83 -27.65 -2.04 -20.97
CA TYR A 83 -26.99 -3.13 -21.67
C TYR A 83 -27.44 -4.48 -21.08
N PHE A 84 -27.37 -5.55 -21.91
CA PHE A 84 -27.87 -6.85 -21.53
C PHE A 84 -26.75 -7.82 -21.24
N TYR A 85 -26.71 -8.30 -20.00
CA TYR A 85 -25.77 -9.33 -19.56
C TYR A 85 -26.46 -10.25 -18.55
N PRO A 86 -26.08 -11.54 -18.46
CA PRO A 86 -26.72 -12.48 -17.53
C PRO A 86 -26.62 -12.11 -16.07
N ASP A 87 -25.55 -11.41 -15.66
CA ASP A 87 -25.31 -10.93 -14.31
C ASP A 87 -25.90 -9.54 -14.01
N LEU A 88 -26.63 -8.98 -14.97
CA LEU A 88 -27.34 -7.70 -14.83
C LEU A 88 -28.86 -7.93 -14.92
N PRO A 89 -29.51 -8.33 -13.80
CA PRO A 89 -30.88 -8.88 -13.83
C PRO A 89 -31.93 -7.86 -14.29
N LYS A 90 -31.68 -6.56 -14.11
CA LYS A 90 -32.59 -5.48 -14.56
C LYS A 90 -32.48 -5.20 -16.08
N GLY A 91 -31.40 -5.64 -16.74
CA GLY A 91 -31.07 -5.25 -18.10
C GLY A 91 -30.48 -3.83 -18.22
N TYR A 92 -30.29 -3.15 -17.13
CA TYR A 92 -29.59 -1.87 -17.01
C TYR A 92 -28.88 -1.78 -15.67
N GLN A 93 -27.85 -0.96 -15.60
CA GLN A 93 -27.13 -0.58 -14.39
C GLN A 93 -27.55 0.84 -13.99
N ILE A 94 -27.90 1.05 -12.74
CA ILE A 94 -28.09 2.41 -12.21
C ILE A 94 -26.71 3.00 -11.93
N SER A 95 -26.38 4.08 -12.62
CA SER A 95 -25.08 4.73 -12.64
C SER A 95 -25.28 6.24 -12.70
N GLN A 96 -24.24 7.02 -13.03
CA GLN A 96 -24.32 8.46 -13.24
C GLN A 96 -23.60 8.80 -14.56
N TYR A 97 -24.16 9.68 -15.37
CA TYR A 97 -23.61 10.04 -16.67
C TYR A 97 -23.16 11.51 -16.73
N ASP A 98 -24.09 12.45 -16.88
CA ASP A 98 -23.83 13.86 -17.12
C ASP A 98 -23.76 14.71 -15.82
N GLN A 99 -24.24 14.17 -14.69
CA GLN A 99 -24.20 14.85 -13.37
C GLN A 99 -23.61 13.90 -12.32
N PRO A 100 -22.32 13.55 -12.41
CA PRO A 100 -21.64 12.72 -11.43
C PRO A 100 -21.56 13.44 -10.09
N LEU A 101 -21.25 12.72 -9.01
CA LEU A 101 -21.05 13.32 -7.67
C LEU A 101 -19.84 14.25 -7.61
N CYS A 102 -18.75 13.90 -8.31
CA CYS A 102 -17.50 14.66 -8.27
C CYS A 102 -16.86 14.78 -9.65
N GLN A 103 -16.15 15.89 -9.91
CA GLN A 103 -15.46 16.16 -11.16
C GLN A 103 -14.21 17.03 -10.95
N ASN A 104 -13.37 17.15 -11.99
CA ASN A 104 -12.22 18.06 -12.03
C ASN A 104 -11.25 17.92 -10.85
N GLY A 105 -10.93 16.66 -10.49
CA GLY A 105 -9.99 16.37 -9.42
C GLY A 105 -8.55 16.25 -9.88
N VAL A 106 -7.64 16.08 -8.92
CA VAL A 106 -6.21 15.83 -9.18
C VAL A 106 -5.62 14.91 -8.13
N LEU A 107 -4.68 14.05 -8.56
CA LEU A 107 -3.83 13.27 -7.68
C LEU A 107 -2.36 13.48 -8.06
N GLU A 108 -1.55 13.94 -7.11
CA GLU A 108 -0.10 14.03 -7.28
C GLU A 108 0.55 12.68 -6.99
N ILE A 109 1.40 12.22 -7.90
CA ILE A 109 2.23 11.03 -7.74
C ILE A 109 3.71 11.40 -7.70
N SER A 110 4.46 10.76 -6.79
CA SER A 110 5.90 10.96 -6.62
C SER A 110 6.65 9.79 -7.24
N ILE A 111 7.53 10.09 -8.19
CA ILE A 111 8.34 9.11 -8.89
C ILE A 111 9.75 9.21 -8.33
N LEU A 112 10.27 8.11 -7.78
CA LEU A 112 11.65 8.02 -7.31
C LEU A 112 12.54 7.69 -8.51
N ASN A 113 13.39 8.59 -8.92
CA ASN A 113 14.37 8.31 -9.98
C ASN A 113 15.51 7.43 -9.43
N ASP A 114 15.37 6.12 -9.54
CA ASP A 114 16.41 5.14 -9.24
C ASP A 114 17.51 5.13 -10.31
N GLN A 115 18.29 6.20 -10.43
CA GLN A 115 19.49 6.21 -11.29
C GLN A 115 20.80 5.89 -10.54
N PHE A 116 20.74 5.37 -9.31
CA PHE A 116 21.96 4.99 -8.59
C PHE A 116 21.86 3.59 -7.98
N PRO A 117 22.53 2.58 -8.59
CA PRO A 117 22.84 1.35 -7.90
C PRO A 117 24.03 1.60 -6.95
N ASN A 118 23.84 1.27 -5.67
CA ASN A 118 24.86 1.21 -4.61
C ASN A 118 25.38 2.57 -4.07
N ASN A 119 24.87 2.99 -2.94
CA ASN A 119 25.54 3.32 -1.69
C ASN A 119 24.67 4.24 -0.83
N ASN A 120 24.66 4.03 0.45
CA ASN A 120 24.11 4.71 1.63
C ASN A 120 23.97 6.28 1.61
N GLN A 121 23.66 6.90 0.49
CA GLN A 121 23.40 8.33 0.36
C GLN A 121 22.12 8.60 -0.43
N ILE A 122 20.97 8.21 0.14
CA ILE A 122 19.63 8.52 -0.41
C ILE A 122 19.20 9.97 -0.10
N SER A 123 20.10 10.82 0.36
CA SER A 123 19.76 12.19 0.78
C SER A 123 19.50 13.20 -0.35
N ASN A 124 19.63 12.83 -1.64
CA ASN A 124 19.44 13.75 -2.78
C ASN A 124 18.81 13.10 -4.04
N SER A 125 18.00 12.05 -3.93
CA SER A 125 17.19 11.61 -5.05
C SER A 125 16.17 12.71 -5.39
N LYS A 126 16.25 13.27 -6.61
CA LYS A 126 15.24 14.22 -7.09
C LYS A 126 13.92 13.48 -7.23
N ILE A 127 13.03 13.67 -6.28
CA ILE A 127 11.65 13.20 -6.40
C ILE A 127 11.00 14.03 -7.49
N GLN A 128 10.60 13.37 -8.57
CA GLN A 128 9.80 14.00 -9.61
C GLN A 128 8.32 13.84 -9.25
N THR A 129 7.62 14.95 -9.11
CA THR A 129 6.17 14.94 -8.89
C THR A 129 5.46 15.10 -10.24
N LYS A 130 4.45 14.28 -10.47
CA LYS A 130 3.53 14.40 -11.61
C LYS A 130 2.10 14.52 -11.12
N THR A 131 1.37 15.47 -11.68
CA THR A 131 -0.07 15.64 -11.43
C THR A 131 -0.86 14.83 -12.47
N VAL A 132 -1.82 14.05 -12.00
CA VAL A 132 -2.77 13.29 -12.81
C VAL A 132 -4.15 13.87 -12.60
N GLY A 133 -4.79 14.35 -13.66
CA GLY A 133 -6.14 14.87 -13.63
C GLY A 133 -7.17 13.76 -13.44
N ILE A 134 -8.24 14.06 -12.74
CA ILE A 134 -9.40 13.19 -12.56
C ILE A 134 -10.59 13.86 -13.21
N THR A 135 -11.09 13.27 -14.28
CA THR A 135 -12.24 13.80 -15.03
C THR A 135 -13.48 13.78 -14.16
N ARG A 136 -13.74 12.62 -13.52
CA ARG A 136 -14.94 12.44 -12.65
C ARG A 136 -14.75 11.27 -11.70
N ILE A 137 -15.55 11.30 -10.64
CA ILE A 137 -15.84 10.16 -9.78
C ILE A 137 -17.36 10.07 -9.66
N HIS A 138 -17.90 8.92 -10.00
CA HIS A 138 -19.33 8.68 -9.94
C HIS A 138 -19.65 7.39 -9.19
N LEU A 139 -20.91 7.25 -8.82
CA LEU A 139 -21.44 6.15 -8.04
C LEU A 139 -22.40 5.32 -8.90
N GLU A 140 -22.22 4.01 -8.83
CA GLU A 140 -23.07 3.05 -9.52
C GLU A 140 -23.27 1.78 -8.69
N GLU A 141 -24.01 0.83 -9.19
CA GLU A 141 -24.14 -0.50 -8.63
C GLU A 141 -23.27 -1.50 -9.40
N ASP A 142 -22.68 -2.47 -8.71
CA ASP A 142 -21.96 -3.57 -9.36
C ASP A 142 -22.93 -4.63 -9.91
N THR A 143 -22.46 -5.40 -10.88
CA THR A 143 -23.17 -6.54 -11.46
C THR A 143 -22.99 -7.80 -10.62
N GLY A 144 -23.73 -8.85 -10.91
CA GLY A 144 -23.51 -10.17 -10.34
C GLY A 144 -22.18 -10.78 -10.77
N LYS A 145 -21.95 -12.02 -10.39
CA LYS A 145 -20.75 -12.78 -10.74
C LYS A 145 -21.12 -13.95 -11.64
N LEU A 146 -20.42 -14.07 -12.78
CA LEU A 146 -20.53 -15.22 -13.67
C LEU A 146 -19.49 -16.27 -13.28
N VAL A 147 -19.94 -17.50 -13.10
CA VAL A 147 -19.06 -18.64 -12.82
C VAL A 147 -19.16 -19.61 -13.99
N HIS A 148 -18.03 -19.88 -14.64
CA HIS A 148 -17.91 -20.79 -15.78
C HIS A 148 -17.28 -22.11 -15.31
N PRO A 149 -18.07 -23.15 -14.96
CA PRO A 149 -17.50 -24.41 -14.51
C PRO A 149 -16.70 -25.06 -15.64
N LYS A 150 -15.53 -25.61 -15.33
CA LYS A 150 -14.65 -26.20 -16.32
C LYS A 150 -15.33 -27.38 -17.03
N GLY A 151 -15.40 -27.30 -18.36
CA GLY A 151 -16.02 -28.33 -19.18
C GLY A 151 -17.55 -28.30 -19.27
N ALA A 152 -18.21 -27.33 -18.64
CA ALA A 152 -19.67 -27.15 -18.74
C ALA A 152 -20.02 -26.29 -19.95
N ASN A 153 -21.23 -26.55 -20.51
CA ASN A 153 -21.82 -25.73 -21.57
C ASN A 153 -22.84 -24.69 -21.02
N TYR A 154 -22.76 -24.40 -19.74
CA TYR A 154 -23.60 -23.43 -19.05
C TYR A 154 -22.75 -22.53 -18.14
N THR A 155 -23.34 -21.40 -17.75
CA THR A 155 -22.78 -20.45 -16.80
C THR A 155 -23.70 -20.33 -15.59
N LEU A 156 -23.12 -20.32 -14.39
CA LEU A 156 -23.85 -20.04 -13.16
C LEU A 156 -23.81 -18.55 -12.87
N VAL A 157 -24.89 -18.02 -12.32
CA VAL A 157 -25.03 -16.60 -11.94
C VAL A 157 -25.18 -16.49 -10.44
N ASP A 158 -24.25 -15.78 -9.81
CA ASP A 158 -24.32 -15.41 -8.39
C ASP A 158 -24.60 -13.91 -8.28
N LEU A 159 -25.76 -13.57 -7.74
CA LEU A 159 -26.23 -12.20 -7.58
C LEU A 159 -25.90 -11.60 -6.19
N ASN A 160 -25.08 -12.25 -5.38
CA ASN A 160 -24.62 -11.68 -4.10
C ASN A 160 -23.94 -10.32 -4.32
N ARG A 161 -23.15 -10.18 -5.38
CA ARG A 161 -22.47 -8.92 -5.72
C ARG A 161 -23.39 -7.91 -6.42
N ALA A 162 -24.45 -8.35 -7.07
CA ALA A 162 -25.40 -7.45 -7.75
C ALA A 162 -25.92 -6.38 -6.80
N CYS A 163 -25.88 -5.11 -7.22
CA CYS A 163 -26.26 -3.94 -6.43
C CYS A 163 -25.30 -3.59 -5.28
N VAL A 164 -24.08 -4.11 -5.25
CA VAL A 164 -23.01 -3.62 -4.34
C VAL A 164 -22.65 -2.20 -4.77
N PRO A 165 -22.49 -1.23 -3.82
CA PRO A 165 -22.09 0.13 -4.19
C PRO A 165 -20.70 0.15 -4.81
N LEU A 166 -20.62 0.72 -6.01
CA LEU A 166 -19.40 0.78 -6.82
C LEU A 166 -19.05 2.23 -7.15
N MET A 167 -17.88 2.66 -6.72
CA MET A 167 -17.30 3.93 -7.13
C MET A 167 -16.49 3.72 -8.41
N GLU A 168 -16.75 4.50 -9.45
CA GLU A 168 -15.92 4.55 -10.65
C GLU A 168 -15.20 5.89 -10.73
N LEU A 169 -13.88 5.84 -10.89
CA LEU A 169 -13.01 6.98 -11.10
C LEU A 169 -12.41 6.91 -12.50
N VAL A 170 -12.52 8.02 -13.24
CA VAL A 170 -11.93 8.17 -14.57
C VAL A 170 -10.91 9.28 -14.54
N THR A 171 -9.68 9.00 -14.99
CA THR A 171 -8.61 10.00 -15.08
C THR A 171 -8.59 10.71 -16.41
N GLU A 172 -7.95 11.88 -16.44
CA GLU A 172 -7.42 12.44 -17.68
C GLU A 172 -6.29 11.52 -18.21
N PRO A 173 -6.02 11.54 -19.52
CA PRO A 173 -4.97 10.72 -20.11
C PRO A 173 -3.58 11.35 -19.94
N ASP A 174 -3.14 11.49 -18.70
CA ASP A 174 -1.92 12.20 -18.31
C ASP A 174 -0.74 11.30 -17.99
N LEU A 175 -0.98 9.99 -17.88
CA LEU A 175 0.06 9.02 -17.60
C LEU A 175 0.82 8.66 -18.89
N GLU A 176 2.12 8.36 -18.77
CA GLU A 176 3.02 8.14 -19.89
C GLU A 176 3.71 6.77 -19.88
N ASN A 177 3.64 6.04 -18.76
CA ASN A 177 4.27 4.73 -18.64
C ASN A 177 3.58 3.88 -17.55
N GLY A 178 3.97 2.60 -17.48
CA GLY A 178 3.39 1.65 -16.54
C GLY A 178 3.72 1.93 -15.08
N GLU A 179 4.91 2.47 -14.79
CA GLU A 179 5.31 2.83 -13.43
C GLU A 179 4.43 3.93 -12.85
N GLN A 180 4.17 5.00 -13.62
CA GLN A 180 3.27 6.08 -13.21
C GLN A 180 1.87 5.57 -12.91
N ALA A 181 1.35 4.66 -13.74
CA ALA A 181 0.03 4.06 -13.54
C ALA A 181 -0.01 3.17 -12.28
N ARG A 182 1.04 2.39 -12.04
CA ARG A 182 1.17 1.58 -10.82
C ARG A 182 1.18 2.46 -9.57
N ILE A 183 1.96 3.53 -9.56
CA ILE A 183 2.04 4.47 -8.43
C ILE A 183 0.68 5.14 -8.21
N PHE A 184 0.01 5.59 -9.27
CA PHE A 184 -1.33 6.18 -9.22
C PHE A 184 -2.33 5.23 -8.54
N CYS A 185 -2.42 3.99 -9.02
CA CYS A 185 -3.35 3.00 -8.46
C CYS A 185 -3.02 2.66 -6.99
N THR A 186 -1.72 2.59 -6.64
CA THR A 186 -1.29 2.35 -5.26
C THR A 186 -1.68 3.50 -4.33
N LYS A 187 -1.50 4.75 -4.76
CA LYS A 187 -1.91 5.92 -3.97
C LYS A 187 -3.43 6.03 -3.83
N LEU A 188 -4.17 5.73 -4.89
CA LEU A 188 -5.63 5.69 -4.83
C LEU A 188 -6.13 4.63 -3.84
N GLN A 189 -5.56 3.42 -3.87
CA GLN A 189 -5.85 2.38 -2.89
C GLN A 189 -5.59 2.87 -1.45
N GLN A 190 -4.43 3.49 -1.23
CA GLN A 190 -4.04 4.04 0.05
C GLN A 190 -5.05 5.07 0.55
N ILE A 191 -5.49 6.00 -0.30
CA ILE A 191 -6.52 7.00 0.02
C ILE A 191 -7.84 6.32 0.40
N CYS A 192 -8.33 5.35 -0.38
CA CYS A 192 -9.55 4.61 -0.07
C CYS A 192 -9.50 3.91 1.30
N ARG A 193 -8.35 3.36 1.65
CA ARG A 193 -8.12 2.71 2.96
C ARG A 193 -8.06 3.72 4.10
N TYR A 194 -7.39 4.84 3.93
CA TYR A 194 -7.31 5.92 4.93
C TYR A 194 -8.69 6.55 5.20
N LEU A 195 -9.52 6.66 4.18
CA LEU A 195 -10.91 7.11 4.32
C LEU A 195 -11.82 6.04 4.93
N GLY A 196 -11.37 4.78 5.04
CA GLY A 196 -12.18 3.67 5.52
C GLY A 196 -13.34 3.29 4.60
N ILE A 197 -13.33 3.75 3.34
CA ILE A 197 -14.43 3.56 2.39
C ILE A 197 -14.37 2.23 1.65
N SER A 198 -13.17 1.62 1.56
CA SER A 198 -12.94 0.33 0.90
C SER A 198 -11.63 -0.29 1.38
N ASP A 199 -11.55 -1.62 1.38
CA ASP A 199 -10.27 -2.33 1.51
C ASP A 199 -9.47 -2.25 0.20
N ALA A 200 -10.13 -1.94 -0.92
CA ALA A 200 -9.56 -1.74 -2.25
C ALA A 200 -8.55 -2.83 -2.65
N ASP A 201 -8.88 -4.08 -2.36
CA ASP A 201 -8.05 -5.25 -2.61
C ASP A 201 -8.32 -5.78 -4.03
N MET A 202 -7.30 -5.66 -4.91
CA MET A 202 -7.42 -6.12 -6.30
C MET A 202 -7.52 -7.64 -6.40
N GLU A 203 -6.84 -8.39 -5.51
CA GLU A 203 -6.86 -9.86 -5.54
C GLU A 203 -8.22 -10.41 -5.14
N LYS A 204 -8.94 -9.69 -4.27
CA LYS A 204 -10.32 -10.01 -3.89
C LYS A 204 -11.37 -9.43 -4.84
N GLY A 205 -10.95 -8.60 -5.81
CA GLY A 205 -11.85 -7.95 -6.74
C GLY A 205 -12.52 -6.68 -6.22
N ASN A 206 -12.16 -6.20 -5.01
CA ASN A 206 -12.73 -4.97 -4.46
C ASN A 206 -12.20 -3.70 -5.15
N MET A 207 -11.12 -3.82 -5.90
CA MET A 207 -10.60 -2.77 -6.79
C MET A 207 -10.26 -3.39 -8.15
N ARG A 208 -10.69 -2.75 -9.23
CA ARG A 208 -10.43 -3.17 -10.61
C ARG A 208 -9.87 -1.99 -11.37
N CYS A 209 -8.78 -2.20 -12.09
CA CYS A 209 -8.13 -1.17 -12.89
C CYS A 209 -8.21 -1.54 -14.37
N GLU A 210 -8.67 -0.62 -15.17
CA GLU A 210 -8.70 -0.71 -16.63
C GLU A 210 -7.83 0.40 -17.21
N VAL A 211 -7.12 0.07 -18.29
CA VAL A 211 -6.16 0.98 -18.93
C VAL A 211 -6.68 1.36 -20.29
N ASN A 212 -6.76 2.64 -20.59
CA ASN A 212 -6.98 3.17 -21.93
C ASN A 212 -5.64 3.74 -22.44
N LEU A 213 -5.08 3.14 -23.48
CA LEU A 213 -3.76 3.47 -23.99
C LEU A 213 -3.79 3.73 -25.50
N SER A 214 -3.10 4.78 -25.94
CA SER A 214 -2.78 5.07 -27.33
C SER A 214 -1.36 5.61 -27.48
N LEU A 215 -0.81 5.58 -28.68
CA LEU A 215 0.48 6.17 -29.02
C LEU A 215 0.28 7.24 -30.09
N HIS A 216 0.96 8.40 -29.94
CA HIS A 216 1.03 9.42 -30.97
C HIS A 216 2.49 9.81 -31.24
N LYS A 217 2.77 10.45 -32.37
CA LYS A 217 4.10 11.00 -32.66
C LYS A 217 4.25 12.38 -32.02
N GLU A 218 5.49 12.78 -31.74
CA GLU A 218 5.81 14.04 -31.08
C GLU A 218 5.20 15.28 -31.75
N ASN A 219 5.01 15.23 -33.09
CA ASN A 219 4.45 16.34 -33.87
C ASN A 219 2.96 16.19 -34.17
N GLU A 220 2.27 15.22 -33.56
CA GLU A 220 0.84 14.97 -33.71
C GLU A 220 0.08 15.40 -32.46
N GLU A 221 -1.24 15.60 -32.57
CA GLU A 221 -2.09 15.89 -31.42
C GLU A 221 -2.06 14.74 -30.42
N LYS A 222 -2.08 15.05 -29.10
CA LYS A 222 -1.99 14.09 -27.99
C LYS A 222 -2.98 12.91 -28.13
N LEU A 223 -4.19 13.14 -28.66
CA LEU A 223 -5.24 12.13 -28.76
C LEU A 223 -5.44 11.60 -30.20
N SER A 224 -4.48 11.79 -31.11
CA SER A 224 -4.57 11.31 -32.49
C SER A 224 -4.36 9.80 -32.62
N GLY A 225 -3.78 9.15 -31.62
CA GLY A 225 -3.54 7.72 -31.61
C GLY A 225 -4.81 6.87 -31.41
N THR A 226 -4.81 5.63 -31.93
CA THR A 226 -5.92 4.69 -31.74
C THR A 226 -5.92 4.11 -30.33
N LYS A 227 -7.02 4.31 -29.62
CA LYS A 227 -7.19 3.85 -28.23
C LYS A 227 -7.42 2.33 -28.16
N VAL A 228 -6.63 1.67 -27.32
CA VAL A 228 -6.82 0.27 -26.89
C VAL A 228 -7.16 0.26 -25.41
N GLU A 229 -8.17 -0.51 -25.05
CA GLU A 229 -8.59 -0.73 -23.68
C GLU A 229 -8.02 -2.06 -23.18
N VAL A 230 -7.35 -2.06 -22.02
CA VAL A 230 -6.82 -3.29 -21.41
C VAL A 230 -7.56 -3.57 -20.10
N LYS A 231 -8.18 -4.75 -20.03
CA LYS A 231 -8.96 -5.24 -18.87
C LYS A 231 -8.34 -6.48 -18.25
N ASN A 232 -9.01 -7.04 -17.24
CA ASN A 232 -8.61 -8.27 -16.56
C ASN A 232 -7.22 -8.17 -15.90
N ILE A 233 -6.98 -7.05 -15.24
CA ILE A 233 -5.74 -6.79 -14.51
C ILE A 233 -6.03 -6.89 -13.02
N ASN A 234 -5.42 -7.84 -12.32
CA ASN A 234 -5.72 -8.18 -10.94
C ASN A 234 -4.59 -7.86 -9.93
N SER A 235 -3.59 -7.07 -10.34
CA SER A 235 -2.59 -6.51 -9.44
C SER A 235 -1.94 -5.26 -10.03
N PHE A 236 -1.43 -4.37 -9.19
CA PHE A 236 -0.73 -3.16 -9.64
C PHE A 236 0.54 -3.47 -10.44
N ARG A 237 1.23 -4.57 -10.13
CA ARG A 237 2.36 -5.06 -10.92
C ARG A 237 1.94 -5.45 -12.33
N TYR A 238 0.73 -6.00 -12.49
CA TYR A 238 0.21 -6.33 -13.81
C TYR A 238 -0.30 -5.11 -14.57
N VAL A 239 -0.75 -4.05 -13.88
CA VAL A 239 -1.03 -2.75 -14.53
C VAL A 239 0.22 -2.25 -15.25
N GLU A 240 1.36 -2.18 -14.54
CA GLU A 240 2.64 -1.75 -15.11
C GLU A 240 3.07 -2.64 -16.29
N LYS A 241 3.03 -3.96 -16.12
CA LYS A 241 3.44 -4.90 -17.17
C LYS A 241 2.54 -4.83 -18.41
N ALA A 242 1.24 -4.74 -18.23
CA ALA A 242 0.29 -4.68 -19.32
C ALA A 242 0.46 -3.40 -20.15
N ILE A 243 0.69 -2.27 -19.50
CA ILE A 243 0.98 -1.00 -20.15
C ILE A 243 2.29 -1.08 -20.94
N ASN A 244 3.36 -1.55 -20.32
CA ASN A 244 4.67 -1.64 -20.99
C ASN A 244 4.60 -2.57 -22.20
N TYR A 245 3.92 -3.72 -22.08
CA TYR A 245 3.69 -4.63 -23.20
C TYR A 245 2.88 -3.97 -24.34
N GLU A 246 1.82 -3.23 -24.00
CA GLU A 246 1.00 -2.57 -25.02
C GLU A 246 1.77 -1.44 -25.74
N ILE A 247 2.61 -0.71 -25.03
CA ILE A 247 3.50 0.30 -25.63
C ILE A 247 4.42 -0.39 -26.66
N GLU A 248 5.07 -1.49 -26.28
CA GLU A 248 5.96 -2.23 -27.18
C GLU A 248 5.21 -2.81 -28.37
N ARG A 249 4.06 -3.42 -28.15
CA ARG A 249 3.22 -4.02 -29.21
C ARG A 249 2.74 -2.98 -30.21
N GLN A 250 2.20 -1.85 -29.74
CA GLN A 250 1.72 -0.78 -30.61
C GLN A 250 2.86 -0.10 -31.36
N THR A 251 4.01 0.12 -30.69
CA THR A 251 5.21 0.67 -31.31
C THR A 251 5.67 -0.19 -32.49
N LYS A 252 5.71 -1.53 -32.29
CA LYS A 252 6.10 -2.47 -33.33
C LYS A 252 5.17 -2.42 -34.54
N LEU A 253 3.86 -2.44 -34.34
CA LEU A 253 2.87 -2.33 -35.42
C LEU A 253 3.05 -1.05 -36.23
N LEU A 254 3.19 0.09 -35.52
CA LEU A 254 3.35 1.39 -36.16
C LEU A 254 4.69 1.52 -36.91
N ASP A 255 5.77 0.89 -36.43
CA ASP A 255 7.07 0.85 -37.11
C ASP A 255 7.05 -0.02 -38.38
N GLU A 256 6.23 -1.09 -38.38
CA GLU A 256 5.97 -1.95 -39.55
C GLU A 256 5.00 -1.31 -40.54
N GLY A 257 4.46 -0.11 -40.24
CA GLY A 257 3.48 0.60 -41.08
C GLY A 257 2.07 0.08 -40.96
N GLU A 258 1.81 -0.77 -39.96
CA GLU A 258 0.49 -1.31 -39.68
C GLU A 258 -0.32 -0.34 -38.79
N LYS A 259 -1.66 -0.50 -38.81
CA LYS A 259 -2.57 0.30 -37.99
C LYS A 259 -2.91 -0.43 -36.68
N VAL A 260 -2.89 0.30 -35.59
CA VAL A 260 -3.47 -0.16 -34.34
C VAL A 260 -4.99 -0.26 -34.49
N VAL A 261 -5.58 -1.37 -34.10
CA VAL A 261 -7.04 -1.58 -34.15
C VAL A 261 -7.64 -1.17 -32.80
N GLN A 262 -8.75 -0.44 -32.83
CA GLN A 262 -9.50 -0.11 -31.62
C GLN A 262 -10.21 -1.35 -31.09
N GLU A 263 -9.73 -1.87 -29.96
CA GLU A 263 -10.23 -3.12 -29.38
C GLU A 263 -10.12 -3.10 -27.85
N THR A 264 -10.84 -4.03 -27.20
CA THR A 264 -10.62 -4.41 -25.80
C THR A 264 -9.73 -5.64 -25.78
N ARG A 265 -8.67 -5.57 -25.00
CA ARG A 265 -7.71 -6.64 -24.76
C ARG A 265 -7.73 -7.08 -23.29
N GLY A 266 -7.47 -8.35 -23.02
CA GLY A 266 -7.33 -8.88 -21.67
C GLY A 266 -5.86 -9.20 -21.35
N TRP A 267 -5.42 -8.93 -20.13
CA TRP A 267 -4.12 -9.35 -19.68
C TRP A 267 -4.06 -10.85 -19.36
N ASP A 268 -3.14 -11.57 -19.99
CA ASP A 268 -2.79 -12.97 -19.68
C ASP A 268 -1.55 -12.97 -18.78
N SER A 269 -1.74 -13.18 -17.48
CA SER A 269 -0.67 -13.14 -16.50
C SER A 269 0.30 -14.32 -16.58
N VAL A 270 -0.08 -15.41 -17.23
CA VAL A 270 0.77 -16.59 -17.42
C VAL A 270 1.77 -16.34 -18.54
N LYS A 271 1.27 -15.82 -19.67
CA LYS A 271 2.08 -15.53 -20.85
C LYS A 271 2.75 -14.15 -20.79
N ASN A 272 2.32 -13.27 -19.87
CA ASN A 272 2.69 -11.86 -19.79
C ASN A 272 2.47 -11.11 -21.11
N VAL A 273 1.30 -11.26 -21.70
CA VAL A 273 0.87 -10.61 -22.95
C VAL A 273 -0.57 -10.11 -22.82
N THR A 274 -0.94 -9.16 -23.65
CA THR A 274 -2.37 -8.84 -23.85
C THR A 274 -2.94 -9.69 -24.98
N VAL A 275 -4.19 -10.11 -24.84
CA VAL A 275 -4.91 -10.92 -25.83
C VAL A 275 -6.18 -10.21 -26.25
N SER A 276 -6.44 -10.11 -27.56
CA SER A 276 -7.69 -9.52 -28.07
C SER A 276 -8.90 -10.29 -27.54
N GLN A 277 -9.82 -9.59 -26.91
CA GLN A 277 -11.08 -10.15 -26.40
C GLN A 277 -12.24 -9.80 -27.30
N ARG A 278 -12.30 -8.54 -27.76
CA ARG A 278 -13.40 -8.04 -28.56
C ARG A 278 -12.93 -6.88 -29.44
N LYS A 279 -13.23 -6.93 -30.73
CA LYS A 279 -13.09 -5.78 -31.63
C LYS A 279 -14.28 -4.86 -31.43
N LYS A 280 -14.04 -3.58 -31.22
CA LYS A 280 -15.08 -2.55 -31.15
C LYS A 280 -15.42 -2.10 -32.57
N GLU A 281 -16.39 -2.76 -33.22
CA GLU A 281 -16.89 -2.33 -34.52
C GLU A 281 -17.80 -1.10 -34.40
N SER A 282 -18.37 -0.84 -33.22
CA SER A 282 -19.13 0.37 -32.88
C SER A 282 -19.04 0.67 -31.39
N ALA A 283 -19.08 1.95 -31.01
CA ALA A 283 -19.24 2.36 -29.62
C ALA A 283 -20.58 1.81 -29.10
N HIS A 284 -20.57 1.25 -27.86
CA HIS A 284 -21.84 0.88 -27.24
C HIS A 284 -22.63 2.14 -26.95
N ASP A 285 -23.79 2.28 -27.63
CA ASP A 285 -24.79 3.25 -27.22
C ASP A 285 -25.56 2.67 -26.02
N TYR A 286 -25.19 3.11 -24.82
CA TYR A 286 -25.87 2.71 -23.58
C TYR A 286 -27.23 3.38 -23.41
N ARG A 287 -27.63 4.28 -24.29
CA ARG A 287 -28.93 4.97 -24.25
C ARG A 287 -29.27 5.49 -22.88
N TYR A 288 -28.33 6.24 -22.28
CA TYR A 288 -28.50 6.83 -20.96
C TYR A 288 -29.76 7.70 -20.90
N PHE A 289 -30.54 7.54 -19.83
CA PHE A 289 -31.62 8.43 -19.45
C PHE A 289 -31.76 8.48 -17.92
N PRO A 290 -32.32 9.56 -17.34
CA PRO A 290 -32.49 9.68 -15.89
C PRO A 290 -33.28 8.51 -15.30
N GLU A 291 -32.79 7.97 -14.16
CA GLU A 291 -33.50 6.95 -13.41
C GLU A 291 -34.79 7.54 -12.84
N PRO A 292 -35.99 7.12 -13.31
CA PRO A 292 -37.23 7.79 -12.96
C PRO A 292 -37.69 7.54 -11.52
N ASP A 293 -37.21 6.46 -10.89
CA ASP A 293 -37.62 6.06 -9.56
C ASP A 293 -36.75 6.64 -8.46
N ILE A 294 -35.67 7.37 -8.84
CA ILE A 294 -34.79 8.06 -7.90
C ILE A 294 -34.80 9.55 -8.19
N PRO A 295 -35.28 10.40 -7.27
CA PRO A 295 -35.27 11.83 -7.46
C PRO A 295 -33.84 12.39 -7.52
N PRO A 296 -33.58 13.49 -8.24
CA PRO A 296 -32.31 14.18 -8.22
C PRO A 296 -31.88 14.55 -6.78
N MET A 297 -30.59 14.55 -6.54
CA MET A 297 -29.99 14.89 -5.26
C MET A 297 -29.53 16.33 -5.28
N GLU A 298 -29.80 17.06 -4.18
CA GLU A 298 -29.31 18.42 -3.97
C GLU A 298 -28.50 18.48 -2.67
N PHE A 299 -27.33 19.06 -2.75
CA PHE A 299 -26.41 19.25 -1.61
C PHE A 299 -26.20 20.74 -1.35
N SER A 300 -26.15 21.13 -0.10
CA SER A 300 -25.81 22.52 0.26
C SER A 300 -24.28 22.68 0.43
N SER A 301 -23.80 23.92 0.23
CA SER A 301 -22.40 24.25 0.54
C SER A 301 -22.04 23.96 2.00
N ALA A 302 -22.98 24.15 2.93
CA ALA A 302 -22.80 23.83 4.33
C ALA A 302 -22.59 22.33 4.58
N TYR A 303 -23.29 21.47 3.83
CA TYR A 303 -23.09 20.03 3.88
C TYR A 303 -21.68 19.65 3.37
N VAL A 304 -21.23 20.25 2.26
CA VAL A 304 -19.88 20.02 1.72
C VAL A 304 -18.80 20.40 2.74
N GLU A 305 -18.95 21.54 3.43
CA GLU A 305 -18.03 21.94 4.49
C GLU A 305 -18.05 20.99 5.71
N GLN A 306 -19.18 20.41 6.04
CA GLN A 306 -19.27 19.37 7.07
C GLN A 306 -18.54 18.10 6.65
N LEU A 307 -18.67 17.68 5.39
CA LEU A 307 -17.91 16.54 4.85
C LEU A 307 -16.40 16.80 4.88
N ARG A 308 -15.96 17.99 4.50
CA ARG A 308 -14.53 18.35 4.53
C ARG A 308 -13.93 18.20 5.93
N LYS A 309 -14.68 18.50 6.97
CA LYS A 309 -14.25 18.33 8.37
C LYS A 309 -14.16 16.86 8.81
N LYS A 310 -14.78 15.93 8.07
CA LYS A 310 -14.70 14.49 8.35
C LYS A 310 -13.47 13.83 7.71
N LEU A 311 -12.75 14.53 6.83
CA LEU A 311 -11.53 13.98 6.23
C LEU A 311 -10.49 13.73 7.32
N PRO A 312 -9.93 12.52 7.39
CA PRO A 312 -8.75 12.27 8.22
C PRO A 312 -7.53 12.96 7.60
N GLU A 313 -6.43 13.02 8.34
CA GLU A 313 -5.15 13.38 7.73
C GLU A 313 -4.82 12.41 6.60
N LEU A 314 -4.69 12.94 5.38
CA LEU A 314 -4.44 12.13 4.19
C LEU A 314 -2.98 11.66 4.11
N PRO A 315 -2.68 10.54 3.39
CA PRO A 315 -1.33 10.02 3.29
C PRO A 315 -0.27 11.05 2.89
N ALA A 316 -0.56 11.90 1.91
CA ALA A 316 0.38 12.92 1.44
C ALA A 316 0.68 14.00 2.49
N GLU A 317 -0.30 14.36 3.32
CA GLU A 317 -0.12 15.31 4.42
C GLU A 317 0.69 14.67 5.55
N LYS A 318 0.37 13.42 5.89
CA LYS A 318 1.09 12.62 6.87
C LYS A 318 2.56 12.39 6.44
N GLU A 319 2.82 12.09 5.17
CA GLU A 319 4.18 11.97 4.60
C GLU A 319 4.99 13.27 4.81
N LYS A 320 4.42 14.42 4.48
CA LYS A 320 5.04 15.74 4.68
C LYS A 320 5.29 16.03 6.16
N ARG A 321 4.35 15.68 7.03
CA ARG A 321 4.46 15.87 8.48
C ARG A 321 5.55 14.97 9.07
N PHE A 322 5.61 13.70 8.70
CA PHE A 322 6.64 12.76 9.17
C PHE A 322 8.05 13.22 8.78
N ALA A 323 8.23 13.70 7.54
CA ALA A 323 9.51 14.26 7.10
C ALA A 323 9.94 15.45 7.99
N LYS A 324 9.02 16.37 8.28
CA LYS A 324 9.29 17.58 9.06
C LYS A 324 9.47 17.28 10.56
N GLN A 325 8.61 16.44 11.12
CA GLN A 325 8.52 16.20 12.57
C GLN A 325 9.58 15.22 13.06
N TYR A 326 9.85 14.18 12.29
CA TYR A 326 10.72 13.08 12.70
C TYR A 326 12.05 13.03 11.94
N GLY A 327 12.22 13.88 10.90
CA GLY A 327 13.46 13.91 10.09
C GLY A 327 13.71 12.64 9.28
N LEU A 328 12.64 11.91 8.93
CA LEU A 328 12.74 10.62 8.24
C LEU A 328 13.00 10.78 6.73
N GLY A 329 13.65 9.79 6.15
CA GLY A 329 13.85 9.69 4.71
C GLY A 329 12.58 9.24 3.97
N ALA A 330 12.48 9.56 2.68
CA ALA A 330 11.30 9.27 1.86
C ALA A 330 10.92 7.76 1.83
N VAL A 331 11.91 6.88 1.84
CA VAL A 331 11.69 5.42 1.81
C VAL A 331 11.03 4.95 3.11
N ASP A 332 11.53 5.38 4.26
CA ASP A 332 10.99 5.03 5.57
C ASP A 332 9.56 5.57 5.72
N ILE A 333 9.35 6.83 5.32
CA ILE A 333 8.04 7.47 5.32
C ILE A 333 7.04 6.69 4.48
N ALA A 334 7.40 6.34 3.24
CA ALA A 334 6.51 5.59 2.35
C ALA A 334 6.10 4.24 2.94
N VAL A 335 6.99 3.57 3.68
CA VAL A 335 6.68 2.31 4.34
C VAL A 335 5.79 2.53 5.56
N LEU A 336 6.07 3.52 6.41
CA LEU A 336 5.31 3.82 7.62
C LEU A 336 3.89 4.30 7.30
N THR A 337 3.73 5.08 6.24
CA THR A 337 2.42 5.63 5.85
C THR A 337 1.64 4.72 4.91
N ALA A 338 2.21 3.58 4.47
CA ALA A 338 1.54 2.65 3.56
C ALA A 338 0.17 2.16 4.08
N ALA A 339 0.04 2.03 5.41
CA ALA A 339 -1.19 1.67 6.09
C ALA A 339 -1.42 2.61 7.29
N GLN A 340 -2.66 2.99 7.52
CA GLN A 340 -3.03 3.94 8.57
C GLN A 340 -2.68 3.42 9.97
N ASP A 341 -2.99 2.16 10.25
CA ASP A 341 -2.73 1.51 11.53
C ASP A 341 -1.23 1.43 11.87
N LEU A 342 -0.37 1.20 10.87
CA LEU A 342 1.07 1.24 11.04
C LEU A 342 1.57 2.66 11.36
N ALA A 343 1.05 3.66 10.66
CA ALA A 343 1.41 5.05 10.89
C ALA A 343 0.97 5.52 12.29
N GLU A 344 -0.24 5.18 12.72
CA GLU A 344 -0.77 5.50 14.05
C GLU A 344 0.03 4.79 15.16
N TYR A 345 0.36 3.52 14.96
CA TYR A 345 1.22 2.80 15.91
C TYR A 345 2.58 3.47 16.05
N PHE A 346 3.22 3.85 14.93
CA PHE A 346 4.48 4.57 14.96
C PHE A 346 4.38 5.91 15.69
N GLU A 347 3.32 6.68 15.47
CA GLU A 347 3.11 7.97 16.17
C GLU A 347 2.95 7.78 17.68
N ASN A 348 2.21 6.76 18.10
CA ASN A 348 2.07 6.43 19.52
C ASN A 348 3.41 6.01 20.14
N VAL A 349 4.19 5.18 19.45
CA VAL A 349 5.55 4.81 19.88
C VAL A 349 6.44 6.05 20.01
N MET A 350 6.38 6.97 19.06
CA MET A 350 7.18 8.20 19.12
C MET A 350 6.75 9.13 20.25
N SER A 351 5.46 9.15 20.58
CA SER A 351 4.96 9.91 21.74
C SER A 351 5.58 9.39 23.04
N GLU A 352 5.56 8.07 23.25
CA GLU A 352 6.16 7.41 24.42
C GLU A 352 7.68 7.64 24.49
N LEU A 353 8.38 7.49 23.36
CA LEU A 353 9.83 7.72 23.30
C LEU A 353 10.19 9.16 23.61
N LEU A 354 9.44 10.14 23.10
CA LEU A 354 9.70 11.56 23.38
C LEU A 354 9.45 11.90 24.86
N GLU A 355 8.44 11.30 25.48
CA GLU A 355 8.21 11.45 26.93
C GLU A 355 9.37 10.91 27.73
N LYS A 356 9.83 9.67 27.43
CA LYS A 356 10.97 9.03 28.09
C LYS A 356 12.31 9.77 27.89
N ILE A 357 12.50 10.40 26.73
CA ILE A 357 13.67 11.26 26.48
C ILE A 357 13.59 12.54 27.31
N THR A 358 12.39 13.14 27.38
CA THR A 358 12.19 14.40 28.14
C THR A 358 12.29 14.18 29.63
N SER A 359 11.89 13.03 30.16
CA SER A 359 12.04 12.63 31.57
C SER A 359 13.45 12.15 31.90
N HIS A 360 14.39 12.11 30.96
CA HIS A 360 15.75 11.57 31.11
C HIS A 360 15.80 10.06 31.44
N GLU A 361 14.75 9.30 31.16
CA GLU A 361 14.78 7.84 31.25
C GLU A 361 15.61 7.24 30.11
N ILE A 362 15.60 7.90 28.95
CA ILE A 362 16.43 7.60 27.77
C ILE A 362 17.42 8.77 27.60
N ASN A 363 18.73 8.45 27.58
CA ASN A 363 19.78 9.46 27.46
C ASN A 363 20.30 9.61 26.02
N THR A 364 19.91 8.73 25.13
CA THR A 364 20.31 8.76 23.73
C THR A 364 19.56 9.87 22.96
N PRO A 365 20.25 10.62 22.05
CA PRO A 365 19.62 11.69 21.28
C PRO A 365 18.42 11.23 20.46
N THR A 366 17.37 12.05 20.40
CA THR A 366 16.08 11.79 19.72
C THR A 366 16.24 11.25 18.30
N GLU A 367 17.11 11.86 17.49
CA GLU A 367 17.34 11.42 16.10
C GLU A 367 17.80 9.96 16.01
N LYS A 368 18.69 9.55 16.90
CA LYS A 368 19.22 8.17 16.95
C LYS A 368 18.14 7.20 17.42
N VAL A 369 17.36 7.58 18.43
CA VAL A 369 16.23 6.77 18.95
C VAL A 369 15.14 6.61 17.89
N THR A 370 14.76 7.69 17.21
CA THR A 370 13.78 7.67 16.10
C THR A 370 14.21 6.72 15.01
N LYS A 371 15.47 6.83 14.55
CA LYS A 371 16.00 5.94 13.49
C LYS A 371 16.01 4.48 13.91
N LEU A 372 16.32 4.21 15.17
CA LEU A 372 16.29 2.86 15.73
C LEU A 372 14.86 2.31 15.76
N ALA A 373 13.90 3.09 16.27
CA ALA A 373 12.48 2.72 16.30
C ALA A 373 11.96 2.37 14.91
N VAL A 374 12.24 3.20 13.91
CA VAL A 374 11.86 2.97 12.52
C VAL A 374 12.49 1.68 11.98
N ASN A 375 13.79 1.48 12.18
CA ASN A 375 14.47 0.29 11.67
C ASN A 375 13.89 -1.00 12.26
N TYR A 376 13.67 -1.07 13.56
CA TYR A 376 13.07 -2.26 14.20
C TYR A 376 11.63 -2.48 13.76
N LEU A 377 10.85 -1.41 13.56
CA LEU A 377 9.47 -1.48 13.12
C LEU A 377 9.38 -2.00 11.67
N ILE A 378 10.18 -1.42 10.76
CA ILE A 378 10.13 -1.72 9.33
C ILE A 378 10.76 -3.07 9.01
N SER A 379 11.87 -3.44 9.64
CA SER A 379 12.58 -4.68 9.33
C SER A 379 12.13 -5.84 10.22
N GLU A 380 12.27 -5.71 11.54
CA GLU A 380 12.10 -6.85 12.45
C GLU A 380 10.62 -7.14 12.74
N LEU A 381 9.84 -6.14 13.17
CA LEU A 381 8.44 -6.35 13.54
C LEU A 381 7.59 -6.73 12.32
N ARG A 382 7.75 -6.02 11.20
CA ARG A 382 7.03 -6.36 9.96
C ARG A 382 7.39 -7.74 9.43
N LYS A 383 8.62 -8.20 9.64
CA LYS A 383 9.03 -9.57 9.30
C LYS A 383 8.20 -10.59 10.09
N HIS A 384 8.05 -10.39 11.41
CA HIS A 384 7.23 -11.28 12.25
C HIS A 384 5.75 -11.27 11.83
N LEU A 385 5.18 -10.11 11.50
CA LEU A 385 3.82 -10.01 10.96
C LEU A 385 3.68 -10.80 9.65
N ALA A 386 4.60 -10.62 8.70
CA ALA A 386 4.56 -11.28 7.41
C ALA A 386 4.72 -12.81 7.51
N GLU A 387 5.65 -13.30 8.33
CA GLU A 387 5.87 -14.74 8.56
C GLU A 387 4.63 -15.44 9.14
N ASN A 388 3.85 -14.74 9.95
CA ASN A 388 2.63 -15.28 10.59
C ASN A 388 1.35 -14.93 9.81
N LYS A 389 1.43 -14.21 8.70
CA LYS A 389 0.27 -13.70 7.94
C LYS A 389 -0.67 -12.83 8.79
N HIS A 390 -0.12 -12.09 9.72
CA HIS A 390 -0.77 -11.13 10.58
C HIS A 390 -0.68 -9.72 10.00
N ASP A 391 -1.62 -8.86 10.40
CA ASP A 391 -1.55 -7.40 10.18
C ASP A 391 -1.37 -6.65 11.51
N MET A 392 -1.34 -5.30 11.46
CA MET A 392 -1.14 -4.49 12.67
C MET A 392 -2.25 -4.67 13.73
N ARG A 393 -3.45 -5.11 13.34
CA ARG A 393 -4.56 -5.38 14.26
C ARG A 393 -4.35 -6.64 15.10
N ASP A 394 -3.50 -7.54 14.63
CA ASP A 394 -3.13 -8.77 15.35
C ASP A 394 -1.95 -8.55 16.30
N LEU A 395 -1.31 -7.36 16.26
CA LEU A 395 -0.15 -7.04 17.06
C LEU A 395 -0.50 -6.92 18.54
N LYS A 396 0.17 -7.71 19.38
CA LYS A 396 -0.02 -7.72 20.84
C LYS A 396 0.91 -6.75 21.58
N ILE A 397 1.95 -6.24 20.93
CA ILE A 397 2.92 -5.34 21.54
C ILE A 397 2.31 -3.95 21.63
N SER A 398 2.17 -3.43 22.83
CA SER A 398 1.72 -2.04 23.02
C SER A 398 2.78 -1.05 22.57
N PRO A 399 2.41 0.19 22.19
CA PRO A 399 3.37 1.25 21.87
C PRO A 399 4.36 1.52 23.02
N GLU A 400 3.90 1.48 24.27
CA GLU A 400 4.69 1.69 25.48
C GLU A 400 5.79 0.62 25.62
N ASN A 401 5.41 -0.66 25.49
CA ASN A 401 6.36 -1.78 25.58
C ASN A 401 7.37 -1.75 24.43
N TYR A 402 6.91 -1.38 23.23
CA TYR A 402 7.81 -1.23 22.09
C TYR A 402 8.79 -0.06 22.31
N ALA A 403 8.32 1.07 22.81
CA ALA A 403 9.14 2.24 23.13
C ALA A 403 10.18 1.90 24.23
N GLU A 404 9.78 1.14 25.26
CA GLU A 404 10.71 0.67 26.29
C GLU A 404 11.82 -0.20 25.69
N LEU A 405 11.48 -1.19 24.85
CA LEU A 405 12.48 -2.01 24.15
C LEU A 405 13.47 -1.14 23.38
N ILE A 406 12.96 -0.18 22.59
CA ILE A 406 13.81 0.72 21.80
C ILE A 406 14.70 1.58 22.69
N GLY A 407 14.19 2.07 23.82
CA GLY A 407 14.98 2.82 24.82
C GLY A 407 16.11 1.99 25.41
N LEU A 408 15.84 0.74 25.79
CA LEU A 408 16.85 -0.18 26.32
C LEU A 408 17.95 -0.48 25.29
N VAL A 409 17.61 -0.62 24.02
CA VAL A 409 18.58 -0.79 22.93
C VAL A 409 19.37 0.49 22.69
N ALA A 410 18.70 1.63 22.66
CA ALA A 410 19.31 2.95 22.40
C ALA A 410 20.35 3.30 23.44
N ASP A 411 20.05 3.07 24.71
CA ASP A 411 20.96 3.32 25.85
C ASP A 411 21.98 2.19 26.06
N GLY A 412 21.97 1.15 25.22
CA GLY A 412 22.95 0.07 25.28
C GLY A 412 22.73 -0.90 26.44
N LYS A 413 21.57 -0.93 27.08
CA LYS A 413 21.24 -1.88 28.14
C LYS A 413 21.08 -3.31 27.68
N ILE A 414 20.78 -3.48 26.39
CA ILE A 414 20.78 -4.76 25.67
C ILE A 414 21.40 -4.58 24.29
N ASN A 415 22.04 -5.62 23.76
CA ASN A 415 22.56 -5.60 22.40
C ASN A 415 21.51 -6.01 21.36
N SER A 416 21.81 -5.83 20.07
CA SER A 416 20.86 -6.09 18.97
C SER A 416 20.37 -7.55 18.92
N SER A 417 21.20 -8.53 19.28
CA SER A 417 20.81 -9.96 19.27
C SER A 417 19.80 -10.25 20.40
N ALA A 418 20.05 -9.70 21.60
CA ALA A 418 19.13 -9.80 22.72
C ALA A 418 17.81 -9.08 22.37
N ALA A 419 17.88 -7.88 21.77
CA ALA A 419 16.70 -7.13 21.36
C ALA A 419 15.81 -7.88 20.38
N GLN A 420 16.38 -8.58 19.38
CA GLN A 420 15.64 -9.42 18.46
C GLN A 420 14.96 -10.60 19.17
N THR A 421 15.63 -11.20 20.15
CA THR A 421 15.07 -12.29 20.96
C THR A 421 13.90 -11.77 21.82
N VAL A 422 14.07 -10.61 22.45
CA VAL A 422 13.02 -9.96 23.25
C VAL A 422 11.82 -9.58 22.37
N LEU A 423 12.06 -8.94 21.23
CA LEU A 423 11.00 -8.53 20.31
C LEU A 423 10.18 -9.73 19.80
N LYS A 424 10.85 -10.84 19.48
CA LYS A 424 10.18 -12.08 19.10
C LYS A 424 9.27 -12.63 20.20
N GLU A 425 9.73 -12.63 21.44
CA GLU A 425 8.92 -13.06 22.58
C GLU A 425 7.75 -12.12 22.82
N MET A 426 7.99 -10.81 22.82
CA MET A 426 6.94 -9.78 22.90
C MET A 426 5.88 -9.97 21.82
N TYR A 427 6.29 -10.28 20.59
CA TYR A 427 5.37 -10.52 19.48
C TYR A 427 4.40 -11.68 19.76
N HIS A 428 4.87 -12.76 20.38
CA HIS A 428 4.03 -13.90 20.70
C HIS A 428 3.17 -13.71 21.95
N THR A 429 3.73 -13.05 22.97
CA THR A 429 3.13 -12.97 24.30
C THR A 429 2.45 -11.63 24.61
N GLY A 430 2.93 -10.53 24.03
CA GLY A 430 2.57 -9.16 24.43
C GLY A 430 3.21 -8.70 25.73
N SER A 431 4.12 -9.51 26.32
CA SER A 431 4.73 -9.23 27.61
C SER A 431 5.68 -8.02 27.57
N ASP A 432 5.89 -7.46 28.74
CA ASP A 432 6.81 -6.36 29.00
C ASP A 432 8.28 -6.75 28.68
N PRO A 433 9.06 -5.91 27.98
CA PRO A 433 10.43 -6.23 27.59
C PRO A 433 11.37 -6.44 28.77
N SER A 434 11.26 -5.65 29.85
CA SER A 434 12.12 -5.78 31.03
C SER A 434 11.90 -7.12 31.73
N GLN A 435 10.66 -7.60 31.82
CA GLN A 435 10.36 -8.95 32.36
C GLN A 435 10.97 -10.07 31.52
N ILE A 436 10.93 -9.94 30.19
CA ILE A 436 11.53 -10.93 29.28
C ILE A 436 13.06 -10.91 29.41
N ILE A 437 13.67 -9.73 29.50
CA ILE A 437 15.12 -9.57 29.69
C ILE A 437 15.58 -10.24 30.98
N GLU A 438 14.86 -10.00 32.08
CA GLU A 438 15.17 -10.60 33.38
C GLU A 438 15.00 -12.12 33.33
N ALA A 439 13.86 -12.61 32.87
CA ALA A 439 13.55 -14.04 32.80
C ALA A 439 14.53 -14.84 31.94
N LYS A 440 15.03 -14.24 30.86
CA LYS A 440 16.00 -14.87 29.95
C LYS A 440 17.45 -14.48 30.22
N ASN A 441 17.71 -13.65 31.23
CA ASN A 441 19.03 -13.17 31.60
C ASN A 441 19.79 -12.54 30.41
N LEU A 442 19.11 -11.62 29.69
CA LEU A 442 19.61 -10.98 28.45
C LEU A 442 20.20 -9.58 28.67
N GLY A 443 20.25 -9.09 29.91
CA GLY A 443 20.86 -7.81 30.24
C GLY A 443 22.34 -7.76 29.84
N GLN A 444 22.79 -6.58 29.46
CA GLN A 444 24.18 -6.39 29.06
C GLN A 444 25.10 -6.55 30.31
N LEU A 445 26.31 -7.06 30.07
CA LEU A 445 27.32 -7.20 31.10
C LEU A 445 27.85 -5.79 31.42
N GLU A 446 27.49 -5.27 32.58
CA GLU A 446 27.95 -3.94 33.06
C GLU A 446 29.30 -3.99 33.79
N ASP A 447 29.70 -5.20 34.26
CA ASP A 447 30.94 -5.41 35.00
C ASP A 447 32.17 -5.42 34.07
N ALA A 448 32.92 -4.32 34.07
CA ALA A 448 34.13 -4.18 33.25
C ALA A 448 35.18 -5.25 33.60
N ASP A 449 35.28 -5.67 34.88
CA ASP A 449 36.24 -6.68 35.36
C ASP A 449 35.85 -8.08 34.88
N GLU A 450 34.56 -8.38 34.77
CA GLU A 450 34.06 -9.64 34.22
C GLU A 450 34.28 -9.73 32.71
N LEU A 451 34.05 -8.63 31.99
CA LEU A 451 34.35 -8.56 30.56
C LEU A 451 35.84 -8.69 30.29
N GLU A 452 36.68 -8.04 31.09
CA GLU A 452 38.15 -8.10 30.98
C GLU A 452 38.66 -9.51 31.21
N ARG A 453 38.12 -10.22 32.20
CA ARG A 453 38.43 -11.65 32.47
C ARG A 453 38.03 -12.54 31.33
N ALA A 454 36.84 -12.34 30.74
CA ALA A 454 36.37 -13.11 29.58
C ALA A 454 37.29 -12.89 28.35
N VAL A 455 37.72 -11.65 28.12
CA VAL A 455 38.68 -11.34 27.04
C VAL A 455 40.02 -12.03 27.27
N ASP A 456 40.57 -11.96 28.51
CA ASP A 456 41.86 -12.62 28.83
C ASP A 456 41.78 -14.13 28.66
N MET A 457 40.70 -14.76 29.09
CA MET A 457 40.46 -16.19 28.93
C MET A 457 40.41 -16.58 27.45
N VAL A 458 39.66 -15.83 26.61
CA VAL A 458 39.58 -16.08 25.19
C VAL A 458 40.91 -15.90 24.47
N LEU A 459 41.69 -14.89 24.85
CA LEU A 459 43.05 -14.68 24.31
C LEU A 459 43.99 -15.81 24.68
N SER A 460 43.92 -16.33 25.93
CA SER A 460 44.73 -17.47 26.36
C SER A 460 44.40 -18.77 25.65
N ASP A 461 43.10 -19.03 25.41
CA ASP A 461 42.62 -20.27 24.83
C ASP A 461 42.78 -20.30 23.30
N ASN A 462 42.96 -19.14 22.64
CA ASN A 462 43.02 -19.01 21.18
C ASN A 462 44.36 -18.43 20.69
N GLN A 463 45.46 -18.87 21.22
CA GLN A 463 46.82 -18.41 20.92
C GLN A 463 47.12 -18.36 19.41
N LYS A 464 46.69 -19.32 18.66
CA LYS A 464 46.83 -19.35 17.19
C LYS A 464 46.16 -18.17 16.50
N SER A 465 44.98 -17.79 16.97
CA SER A 465 44.26 -16.63 16.41
C SER A 465 44.88 -15.29 16.84
N VAL A 466 45.53 -15.26 18.02
CA VAL A 466 46.33 -14.12 18.46
C VAL A 466 47.59 -13.97 17.57
N GLU A 467 48.26 -15.05 17.22
CA GLU A 467 49.41 -15.05 16.30
C GLU A 467 48.99 -14.65 14.87
N ASP A 468 47.83 -15.16 14.39
CA ASP A 468 47.30 -14.80 13.12
C ASP A 468 46.95 -13.29 13.01
N PHE A 469 46.43 -12.71 14.09
CA PHE A 469 46.19 -11.25 14.16
C PHE A 469 47.51 -10.46 14.15
N LYS A 470 48.52 -10.91 14.92
CA LYS A 470 49.87 -10.33 14.92
C LYS A 470 50.54 -10.42 13.55
N ALA A 471 50.22 -11.46 12.76
CA ALA A 471 50.64 -11.61 11.37
C ALA A 471 49.86 -10.79 10.36
N GLY A 472 48.94 -9.91 10.81
CA GLY A 472 48.18 -8.99 9.97
C GLY A 472 46.85 -9.55 9.39
N LYS A 473 46.37 -10.69 9.86
CA LYS A 473 45.10 -11.28 9.41
C LYS A 473 43.89 -10.64 10.15
N GLU A 474 43.24 -9.65 9.58
CA GLU A 474 42.11 -8.95 10.21
C GLU A 474 40.93 -9.87 10.61
N ASN A 475 40.72 -10.98 9.89
CA ASN A 475 39.66 -11.93 10.22
C ASN A 475 39.85 -12.62 11.58
N ALA A 476 41.09 -12.67 12.12
CA ALA A 476 41.37 -13.22 13.42
C ALA A 476 40.74 -12.39 14.56
N LEU A 477 40.69 -11.07 14.42
CA LEU A 477 40.01 -10.20 15.38
C LEU A 477 38.50 -10.45 15.46
N LYS A 478 37.86 -10.66 14.31
CA LYS A 478 36.43 -11.01 14.24
C LYS A 478 36.14 -12.37 14.87
N PHE A 479 37.03 -13.32 14.67
CA PHE A 479 36.93 -14.63 15.30
C PHE A 479 37.05 -14.54 16.83
N LEU A 480 38.06 -13.84 17.34
CA LEU A 480 38.28 -13.62 18.79
C LEU A 480 37.07 -12.90 19.41
N MET A 481 36.54 -11.85 18.75
CA MET A 481 35.30 -11.21 19.17
C MET A 481 34.13 -12.21 19.28
N GLY A 482 33.97 -13.08 18.30
CA GLY A 482 32.94 -14.13 18.31
C GLY A 482 33.11 -15.10 19.50
N GLN A 483 34.35 -15.44 19.89
CA GLN A 483 34.63 -16.27 21.07
C GLN A 483 34.31 -15.54 22.38
N VAL A 484 34.66 -14.26 22.50
CA VAL A 484 34.26 -13.44 23.69
C VAL A 484 32.76 -13.32 23.80
N MET A 485 32.06 -13.10 22.66
CA MET A 485 30.60 -13.07 22.64
C MET A 485 29.99 -14.41 23.08
N LYS A 486 30.60 -15.52 22.69
CA LYS A 486 30.16 -16.86 23.12
C LYS A 486 30.39 -17.08 24.61
N GLU A 487 31.55 -16.70 25.13
CA GLU A 487 31.94 -16.86 26.54
C GLU A 487 31.03 -16.03 27.45
N THR A 488 30.70 -14.82 27.04
CA THR A 488 29.79 -13.92 27.76
C THR A 488 28.30 -14.23 27.52
N GLY A 489 27.96 -15.33 26.83
CA GLY A 489 26.60 -15.69 26.53
C GLY A 489 25.86 -14.66 25.67
N GLY A 490 26.61 -13.89 24.86
CA GLY A 490 26.08 -12.81 24.04
C GLY A 490 25.76 -11.50 24.79
N LYS A 491 26.13 -11.38 26.06
CA LYS A 491 25.84 -10.21 26.90
C LYS A 491 26.80 -9.04 26.74
N ALA A 492 28.01 -9.28 26.24
CA ALA A 492 28.99 -8.24 26.03
C ALA A 492 28.59 -7.29 24.88
N ASN A 493 29.00 -6.01 25.00
CA ASN A 493 28.90 -5.06 23.91
C ASN A 493 29.98 -5.36 22.86
N PRO A 494 29.64 -5.72 21.60
CA PRO A 494 30.63 -6.08 20.58
C PRO A 494 31.65 -5.00 20.31
N GLN A 495 31.26 -3.72 20.44
CA GLN A 495 32.15 -2.58 20.19
C GLN A 495 33.17 -2.41 21.31
N VAL A 496 32.73 -2.57 22.55
CA VAL A 496 33.62 -2.54 23.74
C VAL A 496 34.57 -3.75 23.72
N VAL A 497 34.06 -4.93 23.31
CA VAL A 497 34.90 -6.13 23.13
C VAL A 497 35.97 -5.90 22.06
N LEU A 498 35.63 -5.31 20.91
CA LEU A 498 36.61 -4.99 19.85
C LEU A 498 37.69 -4.00 20.33
N GLU A 499 37.31 -2.97 21.09
CA GLU A 499 38.22 -2.00 21.63
C GLU A 499 39.17 -2.62 22.67
N LEU A 500 38.64 -3.46 23.57
CA LEU A 500 39.43 -4.19 24.58
C LEU A 500 40.39 -5.20 23.93
N LEU A 501 39.89 -6.01 22.96
CA LEU A 501 40.72 -6.93 22.19
C LEU A 501 41.84 -6.17 21.46
N GLY A 502 41.48 -5.07 20.77
CA GLY A 502 42.47 -4.25 20.05
C GLY A 502 43.51 -3.65 20.95
N LYS A 503 43.14 -3.21 22.18
CA LYS A 503 44.03 -2.66 23.18
C LYS A 503 44.97 -3.74 23.74
N LYS A 504 44.46 -4.91 24.16
CA LYS A 504 45.23 -6.01 24.73
C LYS A 504 46.15 -6.67 23.70
N LEU A 505 45.69 -6.84 22.47
CA LEU A 505 46.50 -7.41 21.37
C LEU A 505 47.65 -6.46 20.93
N LYS A 506 47.45 -5.13 20.98
CA LYS A 506 48.53 -4.13 20.75
C LYS A 506 49.52 -4.07 21.89
N MET A 507 49.11 -4.20 23.15
CA MET A 507 50.00 -4.28 24.28
C MET A 507 50.91 -5.51 24.26
N GLN A 508 50.45 -6.64 23.75
CA GLN A 508 51.25 -7.86 23.56
C GLN A 508 52.19 -7.83 22.34
N THR A 509 52.15 -6.76 21.52
CA THR A 509 53.10 -6.56 20.40
C THR A 509 54.27 -5.66 20.75
N THR A 510 54.33 -5.11 21.97
CA THR A 510 55.39 -4.19 22.45
C THR A 510 56.35 -4.83 23.45
N ASP A 511 56.20 -6.10 23.74
CA ASP A 511 57.17 -6.95 24.45
C ASP A 511 57.77 -7.99 23.47
#